data_3e835e8a5d49108b3a5c73f37d34c899
#
_entry.id   3e835e8a5d49108b3a5c73f37d34c899
#
_cell.length_a   1.000
_cell.length_b   1.000
_cell.length_c   1.000
_cell.angle_alpha   90.00
_cell.angle_beta   90.00
_cell.angle_gamma   90.00
#
_symmetry.space_group_name_H-M   'P 1'
#
loop_
_entity.id
_entity.type
_entity.pdbx_description
1 polymer ?
#
loop_
_entity_poly.entity_id
_entity_poly.type
_entity_poly.pdbx_seq_one_letter_code
_entity_poly.pdbx_strand_id
1 'polypeptide(L)'
;LKCNEVPEEVVFVASPGLDLGHPGPYRVEELLDKPFFLTERNANYRHTFDNFLASRQIELTPALEISDTAFIIKMLERSSGISLLPHFAVTESAARGGLRILEVSDFRLTMYRQMFYHCDKCCTREMRAFIHLASGPNLPL
;
A
#
# COMPACT_ATOMS: atom_id res chain seq x y z
N LEU A 1 -8.67 21.66 11.29
CA LEU A 1 -8.89 21.94 9.86
C LEU A 1 -8.07 20.96 9.00
N LYS A 2 -8.72 20.36 8.02
CA LYS A 2 -8.05 19.56 7.01
C LYS A 2 -7.42 20.51 5.99
N CYS A 3 -6.12 20.38 5.78
CA CYS A 3 -5.38 21.26 4.87
C CYS A 3 -4.84 20.55 3.64
N ASN A 4 -4.81 19.23 3.63
CA ASN A 4 -4.42 18.46 2.45
C ASN A 4 -5.05 17.07 2.46
N GLU A 5 -5.33 16.58 1.26
CA GLU A 5 -5.74 15.19 1.03
C GLU A 5 -5.20 14.73 -0.31
N VAL A 6 -4.41 13.67 -0.28
CA VAL A 6 -3.84 13.06 -1.48
C VAL A 6 -4.29 11.60 -1.56
N PRO A 7 -4.91 11.16 -2.66
CA PRO A 7 -5.24 9.77 -2.86
C PRO A 7 -3.96 8.95 -3.04
N GLU A 8 -3.90 7.81 -2.37
CA GLU A 8 -2.80 6.85 -2.45
C GLU A 8 -3.36 5.48 -2.79
N GLU A 9 -2.99 4.98 -3.94
CA GLU A 9 -3.37 3.64 -4.35
C GLU A 9 -2.59 2.59 -3.54
N VAL A 10 -3.27 1.52 -3.15
CA VAL A 10 -2.65 0.34 -2.52
C VAL A 10 -2.66 -0.77 -3.55
N VAL A 11 -1.50 -1.34 -3.81
CA VAL A 11 -1.28 -2.29 -4.91
C VAL A 11 -0.77 -3.64 -4.40
N PHE A 12 -1.12 -4.69 -5.12
CA PHE A 12 -0.46 -5.98 -4.95
C PHE A 12 0.90 -5.94 -5.63
N VAL A 13 1.89 -6.47 -4.93
CA VAL A 13 3.26 -6.60 -5.43
C VAL A 13 3.77 -8.00 -5.20
N ALA A 14 4.60 -8.48 -6.12
CA ALA A 14 5.20 -9.79 -6.05
C ALA A 14 6.71 -9.71 -6.20
N SER A 15 7.39 -10.71 -5.65
CA SER A 15 8.79 -10.97 -5.93
C SER A 15 9.00 -11.13 -7.44
N PRO A 16 10.12 -10.63 -8.00
CA PRO A 16 10.30 -10.57 -9.44
C PRO A 16 10.31 -11.94 -10.13
N GLY A 17 10.77 -12.97 -9.46
CA GLY A 17 10.85 -14.34 -9.98
C GLY A 17 9.67 -15.25 -9.64
N LEU A 18 8.65 -14.73 -8.95
CA LEU A 18 7.49 -15.54 -8.56
C LEU A 18 6.66 -15.94 -9.79
N ASP A 19 6.47 -17.24 -9.97
CA ASP A 19 5.59 -17.76 -11.01
C ASP A 19 4.12 -17.67 -10.57
N LEU A 20 3.32 -16.95 -11.34
CA LEU A 20 1.88 -16.77 -11.12
C LEU A 20 1.03 -17.49 -12.18
N GLY A 21 1.65 -18.26 -13.06
CA GLY A 21 0.98 -19.10 -14.06
C GLY A 21 0.61 -18.37 -15.36
N HIS A 22 0.34 -17.07 -15.31
CA HIS A 22 0.02 -16.22 -16.46
C HIS A 22 0.40 -14.75 -16.17
N PRO A 23 0.45 -13.88 -17.21
CA PRO A 23 0.91 -12.50 -17.03
C PRO A 23 -0.09 -11.56 -16.37
N GLY A 24 -1.29 -12.01 -16.04
CA GLY A 24 -2.37 -11.19 -15.51
C GLY A 24 -3.32 -10.65 -16.60
N PRO A 25 -4.32 -9.85 -16.22
CA PRO A 25 -4.69 -9.50 -14.85
C PRO A 25 -5.10 -10.71 -13.98
N TYR A 26 -4.94 -10.57 -12.67
CA TYR A 26 -5.23 -11.62 -11.70
C TYR A 26 -6.51 -11.36 -10.93
N ARG A 27 -7.10 -12.42 -10.37
CA ARG A 27 -8.07 -12.34 -9.29
C ARG A 27 -7.37 -12.64 -7.97
N VAL A 28 -7.86 -12.08 -6.88
CA VAL A 28 -7.27 -12.34 -5.55
C VAL A 28 -7.16 -13.82 -5.26
N GLU A 29 -8.19 -14.60 -5.59
CA GLU A 29 -8.21 -16.05 -5.35
C GLU A 29 -7.06 -16.81 -6.03
N GLU A 30 -6.58 -16.34 -7.18
CA GLU A 30 -5.45 -16.94 -7.91
C GLU A 30 -4.11 -16.74 -7.20
N LEU A 31 -4.03 -15.79 -6.28
CA LEU A 31 -2.81 -15.42 -5.56
C LEU A 31 -2.70 -16.11 -4.19
N LEU A 32 -3.79 -16.67 -3.66
CA LEU A 32 -3.89 -17.11 -2.27
C LEU A 32 -3.06 -18.36 -1.94
N ASP A 33 -2.62 -19.11 -2.94
CA ASP A 33 -1.73 -20.27 -2.77
C ASP A 33 -0.26 -19.87 -2.62
N LYS A 34 0.07 -18.59 -2.78
CA LYS A 34 1.41 -18.05 -2.64
C LYS A 34 1.66 -17.49 -1.22
N PRO A 35 2.92 -17.43 -0.77
CA PRO A 35 3.24 -16.80 0.51
C PRO A 35 2.91 -15.31 0.51
N PHE A 36 2.12 -14.86 1.48
CA PHE A 36 1.84 -13.45 1.70
C PHE A 36 2.69 -12.88 2.84
N PHE A 37 3.33 -11.76 2.59
CA PHE A 37 4.01 -10.95 3.59
C PHE A 37 3.18 -9.69 3.80
N LEU A 38 2.53 -9.58 4.94
CA LEU A 38 1.55 -8.53 5.18
C LEU A 38 1.95 -7.63 6.35
N THR A 39 1.45 -6.41 6.33
CA THR A 39 1.50 -5.53 7.49
C THR A 39 0.56 -6.02 8.58
N GLU A 40 0.76 -5.53 9.79
CA GLU A 40 -0.11 -5.83 10.92
C GLU A 40 -1.57 -5.47 10.64
N ARG A 41 -2.48 -6.16 11.31
CA ARG A 41 -3.93 -6.00 11.12
C ARG A 41 -4.45 -4.61 11.44
N ASN A 42 -3.70 -3.82 12.19
CA ASN A 42 -4.05 -2.44 12.53
C ASN A 42 -3.83 -1.43 11.39
N ALA A 43 -3.13 -1.82 10.32
CA ALA A 43 -3.01 -0.96 9.15
C ALA A 43 -4.37 -0.86 8.43
N ASN A 44 -4.80 0.36 8.12
CA ASN A 44 -6.10 0.62 7.52
C ASN A 44 -6.36 -0.20 6.25
N TYR A 45 -5.39 -0.27 5.36
CA TYR A 45 -5.52 -1.03 4.11
C TYR A 45 -5.51 -2.54 4.36
N ARG A 46 -4.81 -3.03 5.38
CA ARG A 46 -4.85 -4.44 5.77
C ARG A 46 -6.26 -4.82 6.25
N HIS A 47 -6.88 -3.98 7.07
CA HIS A 47 -8.22 -4.20 7.56
C HIS A 47 -9.25 -4.28 6.42
N THR A 48 -9.15 -3.39 5.44
CA THR A 48 -10.02 -3.41 4.25
C THR A 48 -9.83 -4.70 3.45
N PHE A 49 -8.61 -5.16 3.28
CA PHE A 49 -8.31 -6.43 2.61
C PHE A 49 -8.85 -7.64 3.38
N ASP A 50 -8.67 -7.68 4.69
CA ASP A 50 -9.21 -8.75 5.54
C ASP A 50 -10.75 -8.79 5.46
N ASN A 51 -11.42 -7.64 5.44
CA ASN A 51 -12.87 -7.57 5.26
C ASN A 51 -13.32 -8.09 3.89
N PHE A 52 -12.58 -7.78 2.83
CA PHE A 52 -12.84 -8.31 1.50
C PHE A 52 -12.75 -9.85 1.48
N LEU A 53 -11.70 -10.41 2.06
CA LEU A 53 -11.53 -11.86 2.17
C LEU A 53 -12.66 -12.50 2.99
N ALA A 54 -13.01 -11.90 4.12
CA ALA A 54 -14.09 -12.37 4.99
C ALA A 54 -15.45 -12.36 4.27
N SER A 55 -15.73 -11.35 3.44
CA SER A 55 -16.96 -11.26 2.65
C SER A 55 -17.11 -12.40 1.64
N ARG A 56 -16.00 -13.01 1.24
CA ARG A 56 -15.93 -14.18 0.35
C ARG A 56 -15.71 -15.50 1.09
N GLN A 57 -15.74 -15.47 2.43
CA GLN A 57 -15.48 -16.65 3.28
C GLN A 57 -14.08 -17.25 3.05
N ILE A 58 -13.10 -16.40 2.78
CA ILE A 58 -11.70 -16.78 2.58
C ILE A 58 -10.91 -16.45 3.83
N GLU A 59 -10.14 -17.42 4.31
CA GLU A 59 -9.13 -17.24 5.35
C GLU A 59 -7.75 -17.21 4.72
N LEU A 60 -6.96 -16.17 5.03
CA LEU A 60 -5.57 -16.05 4.63
C LEU A 60 -4.69 -16.01 5.86
N THR A 61 -3.77 -16.97 5.95
CA THR A 61 -2.72 -16.95 6.96
C THR A 61 -1.44 -16.44 6.30
N PRO A 62 -0.96 -15.21 6.64
CA PRO A 62 0.26 -14.69 6.07
C PRO A 62 1.47 -15.52 6.52
N ALA A 63 2.44 -15.68 5.62
CA ALA A 63 3.73 -16.29 5.94
C ALA A 63 4.60 -15.38 6.83
N LEU A 64 4.40 -14.07 6.73
CA LEU A 64 5.03 -13.05 7.56
C LEU A 64 4.03 -11.93 7.83
N GLU A 65 3.96 -11.50 9.09
CA GLU A 65 3.18 -10.33 9.50
C GLU A 65 4.08 -9.38 10.32
N ILE A 66 4.31 -8.18 9.82
CA ILE A 66 5.23 -7.22 10.45
C ILE A 66 4.85 -5.78 10.07
N SER A 67 5.00 -4.83 10.99
CA SER A 67 4.64 -3.42 10.76
C SER A 67 5.62 -2.65 9.86
N ASP A 68 6.80 -3.18 9.59
CA ASP A 68 7.86 -2.51 8.82
C ASP A 68 7.71 -2.77 7.31
N THR A 69 7.16 -1.80 6.60
CA THR A 69 6.99 -1.84 5.14
C THR A 69 8.33 -1.97 4.40
N ALA A 70 9.38 -1.29 4.84
CA ALA A 70 10.70 -1.37 4.21
C ALA A 70 11.30 -2.78 4.35
N PHE A 71 11.07 -3.43 5.47
CA PHE A 71 11.47 -4.81 5.67
C PHE A 71 10.70 -5.78 4.75
N ILE A 72 9.39 -5.61 4.62
CA ILE A 72 8.57 -6.42 3.68
C ILE A 72 9.12 -6.30 2.26
N ILE A 73 9.41 -5.08 1.79
CA ILE A 73 9.98 -4.85 0.45
C ILE A 73 11.30 -5.61 0.28
N LYS A 74 12.22 -5.51 1.23
CA LYS A 74 13.49 -6.23 1.18
C LYS A 74 13.32 -7.75 1.18
N MET A 75 12.35 -8.26 1.93
CA MET A 75 12.02 -9.68 1.93
C MET A 75 11.49 -10.14 0.59
N LEU A 76 10.60 -9.37 -0.04
CA LEU A 76 10.07 -9.68 -1.37
C LEU A 76 11.16 -9.66 -2.45
N GLU A 77 12.09 -8.71 -2.38
CA GLU A 77 13.21 -8.62 -3.34
C GLU A 77 14.14 -9.85 -3.30
N ARG A 78 14.21 -10.52 -2.15
CA ARG A 78 15.16 -11.61 -1.89
C ARG A 78 14.53 -12.99 -1.73
N SER A 79 13.23 -13.08 -1.74
CA SER A 79 12.47 -14.31 -1.55
C SER A 79 11.38 -14.47 -2.60
N SER A 80 10.40 -15.31 -2.36
CA SER A 80 9.24 -15.50 -3.22
C SER A 80 7.97 -15.27 -2.44
N GLY A 81 7.26 -14.20 -2.74
CA GLY A 81 6.03 -13.87 -2.04
C GLY A 81 5.26 -12.74 -2.69
N ILE A 82 4.12 -12.44 -2.09
CA ILE A 82 3.20 -11.37 -2.47
C ILE A 82 2.93 -10.49 -1.26
N SER A 83 2.71 -9.22 -1.49
CA SER A 83 2.25 -8.28 -0.48
C SER A 83 1.21 -7.32 -1.04
N LEU A 84 0.57 -6.58 -0.16
CA LEU A 84 -0.33 -5.48 -0.45
C LEU A 84 0.23 -4.22 0.23
N LEU A 85 0.71 -3.28 -0.56
CA LEU A 85 1.44 -2.11 -0.07
C LEU A 85 1.03 -0.82 -0.80
N PRO A 86 1.18 0.35 -0.15
CA PRO A 86 0.98 1.62 -0.84
C PRO A 86 1.88 1.76 -2.06
N HIS A 87 1.33 2.25 -3.17
CA HIS A 87 2.06 2.40 -4.42
C HIS A 87 3.34 3.22 -4.28
N PHE A 88 3.27 4.33 -3.53
CA PHE A 88 4.45 5.19 -3.34
C PHE A 88 5.62 4.47 -2.64
N ALA A 89 5.34 3.49 -1.79
CA ALA A 89 6.37 2.74 -1.07
C ALA A 89 7.14 1.74 -1.96
N VAL A 90 6.53 1.30 -3.05
CA VAL A 90 7.08 0.26 -3.94
C VAL A 90 7.58 0.79 -5.29
N THR A 91 7.33 2.04 -5.61
CA THR A 91 7.65 2.65 -6.91
C THR A 91 9.12 2.52 -7.27
N GLU A 92 10.02 2.83 -6.35
CA GLU A 92 11.46 2.76 -6.57
C GLU A 92 11.93 1.32 -6.83
N SER A 93 11.51 0.39 -5.98
CA SER A 93 11.86 -1.03 -6.13
C SER A 93 11.30 -1.61 -7.43
N ALA A 94 10.07 -1.28 -7.79
CA ALA A 94 9.45 -1.71 -9.05
C ALA A 94 10.20 -1.14 -10.27
N ALA A 95 10.60 0.12 -10.23
CA ALA A 95 11.32 0.77 -11.33
C ALA A 95 12.69 0.13 -11.61
N ARG A 96 13.39 -0.38 -10.58
CA ARG A 96 14.66 -1.09 -10.74
C ARG A 96 14.52 -2.61 -10.94
N GLY A 97 13.29 -3.12 -11.04
CA GLY A 97 13.02 -4.56 -11.24
C GLY A 97 13.09 -5.41 -9.97
N GLY A 98 13.16 -4.80 -8.79
CA GLY A 98 13.15 -5.50 -7.50
C GLY A 98 11.81 -6.07 -7.08
N LEU A 99 10.72 -5.52 -7.62
CA LEU A 99 9.35 -5.99 -7.42
C LEU A 99 8.57 -5.93 -8.73
N ARG A 100 7.48 -6.71 -8.80
CA ARG A 100 6.44 -6.57 -9.84
C ARG A 100 5.17 -6.05 -9.21
N ILE A 101 4.59 -4.99 -9.76
CA ILE A 101 3.25 -4.54 -9.42
C ILE A 101 2.26 -5.42 -10.20
N LEU A 102 1.30 -6.00 -9.49
CA LEU A 102 0.29 -6.89 -10.08
C LEU A 102 -0.99 -6.13 -10.37
N GLU A 103 -1.54 -6.34 -11.55
CA GLU A 103 -2.90 -5.90 -11.87
C GLU A 103 -3.90 -6.94 -11.36
N VAL A 104 -4.74 -6.53 -10.39
CA VAL A 104 -5.78 -7.37 -9.79
C VAL A 104 -7.14 -6.79 -10.11
N SER A 105 -8.00 -7.58 -10.76
CA SER A 105 -9.25 -7.10 -11.36
C SER A 105 -10.41 -6.99 -10.39
N ASP A 106 -10.40 -7.75 -9.30
CA ASP A 106 -11.54 -7.88 -8.37
C ASP A 106 -11.31 -7.23 -7.00
N PHE A 107 -10.19 -6.57 -6.82
CA PHE A 107 -9.89 -5.78 -5.63
C PHE A 107 -9.12 -4.51 -5.98
N ARG A 108 -9.65 -3.38 -5.56
CA ARG A 108 -8.99 -2.07 -5.65
C ARG A 108 -9.17 -1.32 -4.35
N LEU A 109 -8.13 -0.65 -3.91
CA LEU A 109 -8.13 0.12 -2.69
C LEU A 109 -7.36 1.42 -2.87
N THR A 110 -8.05 2.52 -2.58
CA THR A 110 -7.45 3.84 -2.47
C THR A 110 -7.52 4.30 -1.03
N MET A 111 -6.39 4.69 -0.49
CA MET A 111 -6.30 5.40 0.78
C MET A 111 -6.16 6.89 0.52
N TYR A 112 -6.38 7.69 1.56
CA TYR A 112 -6.18 9.12 1.49
C TYR A 112 -5.16 9.53 2.56
N ARG A 113 -4.04 10.06 2.11
CA ARG A 113 -3.09 10.73 2.99
C ARG A 113 -3.61 12.12 3.29
N GLN A 114 -3.85 12.40 4.55
CA GLN A 114 -4.47 13.64 4.99
C GLN A 114 -3.58 14.38 5.98
N MET A 115 -3.59 15.69 5.90
CA MET A 115 -2.92 16.57 6.84
C MET A 115 -3.96 17.43 7.55
N PHE A 116 -3.88 17.44 8.87
CA PHE A 116 -4.77 18.22 9.72
C PHE A 116 -3.97 19.11 10.68
N TYR A 117 -4.53 20.25 11.03
CA TYR A 117 -4.11 21.00 12.20
C TYR A 117 -5.32 21.44 13.02
N HIS A 118 -5.09 21.72 14.30
CA HIS A 118 -6.18 22.09 15.22
C HIS A 118 -6.80 23.42 14.80
N CYS A 119 -8.14 23.49 14.79
CA CYS A 119 -8.86 24.69 14.31
C CYS A 119 -8.57 25.96 15.12
N ASP A 120 -8.29 25.80 16.41
CA ASP A 120 -7.99 26.93 17.33
C ASP A 120 -6.50 27.31 17.33
N LYS A 121 -5.67 26.62 16.55
CA LYS A 121 -4.25 26.92 16.47
C LYS A 121 -3.97 27.95 15.38
N CYS A 122 -3.32 29.05 15.77
CA CYS A 122 -2.82 30.01 14.79
C CYS A 122 -1.85 29.36 13.85
N CYS A 123 -2.12 29.41 12.55
CA CYS A 123 -1.22 28.90 11.53
C CYS A 123 -0.02 29.84 11.38
N THR A 124 1.12 29.47 11.96
CA THR A 124 2.35 30.25 11.87
C THR A 124 2.95 30.22 10.48
N ARG A 125 3.92 31.10 10.22
CA ARG A 125 4.64 31.12 8.95
C ARG A 125 5.34 29.79 8.67
N GLU A 126 5.94 29.19 9.68
CA GLU A 126 6.61 27.90 9.60
C GLU A 126 5.63 26.76 9.31
N MET A 127 4.47 26.76 9.95
CA MET A 127 3.41 25.78 9.66
C MET A 127 2.94 25.89 8.20
N ARG A 128 2.74 27.12 7.71
CA ARG A 128 2.37 27.34 6.29
C ARG A 128 3.45 26.82 5.34
N ALA A 129 4.71 27.12 5.62
CA ALA A 129 5.83 26.62 4.83
C ALA A 129 5.88 25.10 4.82
N PHE A 130 5.71 24.46 5.97
CA PHE A 130 5.64 22.98 6.07
C PHE A 130 4.46 22.41 5.28
N ILE A 131 3.26 22.96 5.46
CA ILE A 131 2.07 22.52 4.73
C ILE A 131 2.30 22.63 3.21
N HIS A 132 2.87 23.75 2.76
CA HIS A 132 3.16 23.97 1.35
C HIS A 132 4.14 22.91 0.80
N LEU A 133 5.24 22.66 1.50
CA LEU A 133 6.23 21.66 1.10
C LEU A 133 5.65 20.25 1.10
N ALA A 134 4.86 19.91 2.11
CA ALA A 134 4.25 18.58 2.24
C ALA A 134 3.08 18.34 1.28
N SER A 135 2.47 19.40 0.78
CA SER A 135 1.33 19.33 -0.15
C SER A 135 1.75 19.15 -1.62
N GLY A 136 3.02 19.41 -1.94
CA GLY A 136 3.50 19.41 -3.32
C GLY A 136 2.95 20.57 -4.16
N PRO A 137 3.29 20.65 -5.45
CA PRO A 137 3.01 21.81 -6.29
C PRO A 137 1.54 22.06 -6.66
N ASN A 138 0.62 21.20 -6.26
CA ASN A 138 -0.76 21.20 -6.76
C ASN A 138 -1.83 21.61 -5.73
N LEU A 139 -1.49 22.27 -4.62
CA LEU A 139 -2.51 22.74 -3.70
C LEU A 139 -2.67 24.27 -3.76
N PRO A 140 -3.88 24.79 -4.05
CA PRO A 140 -4.17 26.18 -3.83
C PRO A 140 -4.14 26.49 -2.31
N LEU A 141 -3.48 27.54 -1.95
CA LEU A 141 -3.48 28.12 -0.60
C LEU A 141 -4.86 28.69 -0.23
#